data_dc810ed276d1d6543052ceb6df062b02
#
_entry.id   dc810ed276d1d6543052ceb6df062b02
#
_cell.length_a   1.000
_cell.length_b   1.000
_cell.length_c   1.000
_cell.angle_alpha   90.00
_cell.angle_beta   90.00
_cell.angle_gamma   90.00
#
_symmetry.space_group_name_H-M   'P 1'
#
loop_
_entity.id
_entity.type
_entity.pdbx_description
1 polymer ?
#
loop_
_entity_poly.entity_id
_entity_poly.type
_entity_poly.pdbx_seq_one_letter_code
_entity_poly.pdbx_strand_id
1 'polypeptide(L)'
;MSASTMLLPFQPSSMSTAQLAAVSFLARYSGRTHRLYTYQLKRWFAWCEGNGLDPLVGIQRAHVEVYIRHLGATGLMDSSIVTMMHGVRGYFRFAHIDGLIAADPAVYARLPKVHRDESRTQGLDRLELIRFLQVAQTLTVHHGALAFLLGINALRASEAAAVRVEDYSDTLRGYRVIHLVGKGNKPATMPLTVPVLRVLEACRGERTSGPLIRRPLSGKPVDRRDVYRMVARIAKAAAIPRHLSPHSLRHAAITNALDAGVPLRDAQILARHADPRTTEHYDRARGNLDRHGVHFLTAYVAGV
;
A
#
# COMPACT_ATOMS: atom_id res chain seq x y z
N MET A 1 16.89 33.59 1.37
CA MET A 1 15.96 33.32 0.23
C MET A 1 15.30 31.99 0.46
N SER A 2 13.99 31.95 0.51
CA SER A 2 13.15 30.87 1.03
C SER A 2 13.29 29.57 0.23
N ALA A 3 13.42 28.42 0.92
CA ALA A 3 13.42 27.05 0.39
C ALA A 3 12.17 26.66 -0.44
N SER A 4 11.25 27.58 -0.64
CA SER A 4 10.06 27.48 -1.48
C SER A 4 10.38 27.31 -2.99
N THR A 5 11.61 27.49 -3.39
CA THR A 5 12.04 27.60 -4.80
C THR A 5 12.20 26.24 -5.51
N MET A 6 12.16 25.13 -4.80
CA MET A 6 12.33 23.77 -5.39
C MET A 6 11.21 23.30 -6.33
N LEU A 7 10.11 24.06 -6.45
CA LEU A 7 8.98 23.70 -7.31
C LEU A 7 8.75 24.75 -8.42
N LEU A 8 9.72 25.63 -8.64
CA LEU A 8 9.66 26.56 -9.78
C LEU A 8 9.86 25.79 -11.08
N PRO A 9 9.33 26.33 -12.19
CA PRO A 9 9.59 25.79 -13.52
C PRO A 9 11.11 25.63 -13.73
N PHE A 10 11.50 24.60 -14.46
CA PHE A 10 12.90 24.33 -14.77
C PHE A 10 13.55 25.56 -15.44
N GLN A 11 14.46 26.22 -14.74
CA GLN A 11 15.18 27.41 -15.18
C GLN A 11 16.66 27.25 -14.85
N PRO A 12 17.43 26.49 -15.66
CA PRO A 12 18.81 26.09 -15.33
C PRO A 12 19.74 27.28 -15.07
N SER A 13 19.52 28.41 -15.70
CA SER A 13 20.34 29.64 -15.51
C SER A 13 20.21 30.27 -14.12
N SER A 14 19.14 29.98 -13.38
CA SER A 14 18.86 30.55 -12.04
C SER A 14 18.92 29.50 -10.92
N MET A 15 19.13 28.20 -11.25
CA MET A 15 19.16 27.11 -10.29
C MET A 15 20.58 26.84 -9.80
N SER A 16 20.71 26.54 -8.50
CA SER A 16 21.94 25.98 -7.94
C SER A 16 22.17 24.56 -8.44
N THR A 17 23.40 24.06 -8.35
CA THR A 17 23.74 22.66 -8.69
C THR A 17 22.87 21.66 -7.90
N ALA A 18 22.62 21.96 -6.61
CA ALA A 18 21.74 21.15 -5.78
C ALA A 18 20.31 21.10 -6.28
N GLN A 19 19.77 22.24 -6.75
CA GLN A 19 18.43 22.32 -7.33
C GLN A 19 18.35 21.60 -8.67
N LEU A 20 19.35 21.72 -9.53
CA LEU A 20 19.43 21.01 -10.81
C LEU A 20 19.43 19.49 -10.58
N ALA A 21 20.26 19.02 -9.65
CA ALA A 21 20.29 17.60 -9.26
C ALA A 21 18.92 17.12 -8.75
N ALA A 22 18.21 17.93 -7.95
CA ALA A 22 16.89 17.59 -7.44
C ALA A 22 15.84 17.50 -8.54
N VAL A 23 15.85 18.44 -9.49
CA VAL A 23 14.94 18.40 -10.65
C VAL A 23 15.22 17.21 -11.55
N SER A 24 16.49 16.93 -11.87
CA SER A 24 16.91 15.77 -12.65
C SER A 24 16.44 14.46 -12.00
N PHE A 25 16.67 14.29 -10.70
CA PHE A 25 16.20 13.13 -9.95
C PHE A 25 14.67 13.00 -9.96
N LEU A 26 13.93 14.06 -9.70
CA LEU A 26 12.48 14.06 -9.61
C LEU A 26 11.79 13.83 -10.95
N ALA A 27 12.39 14.26 -12.07
CA ALA A 27 11.87 14.07 -13.42
C ALA A 27 11.71 12.58 -13.80
N ARG A 28 12.44 11.68 -13.13
CA ARG A 28 12.34 10.21 -13.33
C ARG A 28 11.03 9.62 -12.81
N TYR A 29 10.27 10.38 -12.01
CA TYR A 29 9.11 9.87 -11.30
C TYR A 29 7.85 10.68 -11.62
N SER A 30 6.70 10.06 -11.49
CA SER A 30 5.40 10.68 -11.69
C SER A 30 4.44 10.38 -10.53
N GLY A 31 3.34 11.11 -10.47
CA GLY A 31 2.23 10.85 -9.56
C GLY A 31 2.61 10.87 -8.08
N ARG A 32 2.30 9.81 -7.36
CA ARG A 32 2.52 9.73 -5.89
C ARG A 32 3.98 9.63 -5.51
N THR A 33 4.79 8.92 -6.28
CA THR A 33 6.23 8.75 -6.02
C THR A 33 6.94 10.07 -6.17
N HIS A 34 6.63 10.84 -7.24
CA HIS A 34 7.17 12.18 -7.42
C HIS A 34 6.84 13.08 -6.21
N ARG A 35 5.56 13.12 -5.77
CA ARG A 35 5.17 13.92 -4.61
C ARG A 35 5.87 13.50 -3.31
N LEU A 36 6.04 12.19 -3.10
CA LEU A 36 6.74 11.67 -1.93
C LEU A 36 8.20 12.10 -1.92
N TYR A 37 8.91 11.90 -3.02
CA TYR A 37 10.33 12.27 -3.13
C TYR A 37 10.53 13.79 -3.06
N THR A 38 9.63 14.56 -3.66
CA THR A 38 9.62 16.04 -3.50
C THR A 38 9.50 16.44 -2.03
N TYR A 39 8.59 15.81 -1.26
CA TYR A 39 8.45 16.07 0.17
C TYR A 39 9.72 15.69 0.95
N GLN A 40 10.32 14.54 0.64
CA GLN A 40 11.54 14.06 1.30
C GLN A 40 12.73 14.99 1.03
N LEU A 41 12.91 15.42 -0.21
CA LEU A 41 13.96 16.38 -0.57
C LEU A 41 13.72 17.75 0.05
N LYS A 42 12.49 18.25 0.09
CA LYS A 42 12.18 19.51 0.79
C LYS A 42 12.63 19.47 2.25
N ARG A 43 12.42 18.35 2.94
CA ARG A 43 12.87 18.20 4.32
C ARG A 43 14.39 18.14 4.46
N TRP A 44 15.07 17.47 3.53
CA TRP A 44 16.52 17.44 3.47
C TRP A 44 17.10 18.85 3.23
N PHE A 45 16.59 19.56 2.23
CA PHE A 45 17.05 20.93 1.89
C PHE A 45 16.85 21.90 3.06
N ALA A 46 15.67 21.88 3.68
CA ALA A 46 15.38 22.72 4.83
C ALA A 46 16.30 22.42 6.03
N TRP A 47 16.64 21.15 6.26
CA TRP A 47 17.59 20.78 7.30
C TRP A 47 19.02 21.27 6.98
N CYS A 48 19.47 21.13 5.73
CA CYS A 48 20.76 21.65 5.29
C CYS A 48 20.83 23.18 5.45
N GLU A 49 19.80 23.89 4.97
CA GLU A 49 19.70 25.35 5.10
C GLU A 49 19.80 25.78 6.58
N GLY A 50 19.06 25.13 7.47
CA GLY A 50 19.08 25.39 8.91
C GLY A 50 20.43 25.08 9.60
N ASN A 51 21.32 24.34 8.94
CA ASN A 51 22.67 24.00 9.44
C ASN A 51 23.78 24.68 8.63
N GLY A 52 23.47 25.62 7.74
CA GLY A 52 24.45 26.33 6.92
C GLY A 52 25.17 25.45 5.89
N LEU A 53 24.54 24.35 5.45
CA LEU A 53 25.11 23.40 4.50
C LEU A 53 24.49 23.57 3.11
N ASP A 54 25.28 23.44 2.04
CA ASP A 54 24.73 23.20 0.72
C ASP A 54 24.12 21.80 0.66
N PRO A 55 22.91 21.61 0.11
CA PRO A 55 22.24 20.30 0.11
C PRO A 55 22.93 19.21 -0.72
N LEU A 56 23.93 19.57 -1.52
CA LEU A 56 24.66 18.66 -2.40
C LEU A 56 26.16 18.74 -2.21
N VAL A 57 26.72 19.94 -2.34
CA VAL A 57 28.18 20.16 -2.36
C VAL A 57 28.73 20.12 -0.94
N GLY A 58 29.86 19.42 -0.75
CA GLY A 58 30.50 19.31 0.56
C GLY A 58 29.79 18.39 1.57
N ILE A 59 28.69 17.76 1.18
CA ILE A 59 28.02 16.77 2.04
C ILE A 59 28.90 15.51 2.16
N GLN A 60 29.10 15.10 3.40
CA GLN A 60 29.81 13.88 3.76
C GLN A 60 28.84 12.87 4.39
N ARG A 61 29.26 11.59 4.49
CA ARG A 61 28.48 10.53 5.15
C ARG A 61 28.04 10.93 6.56
N ALA A 62 28.90 11.60 7.31
CA ALA A 62 28.60 12.06 8.67
C ALA A 62 27.38 13.01 8.70
N HIS A 63 27.27 13.94 7.76
CA HIS A 63 26.11 14.85 7.68
C HIS A 63 24.82 14.08 7.43
N VAL A 64 24.86 13.06 6.55
CA VAL A 64 23.69 12.20 6.28
C VAL A 64 23.29 11.42 7.54
N GLU A 65 24.24 10.90 8.31
CA GLU A 65 23.96 10.19 9.57
C GLU A 65 23.43 11.12 10.67
N VAL A 66 23.92 12.38 10.74
CA VAL A 66 23.35 13.40 11.65
C VAL A 66 21.92 13.74 11.26
N TYR A 67 21.61 13.84 9.95
CA TYR A 67 20.24 14.03 9.50
C TYR A 67 19.32 12.86 9.88
N ILE A 68 19.78 11.62 9.72
CA ILE A 68 19.03 10.41 10.14
C ILE A 68 18.73 10.48 11.64
N ARG A 69 19.71 10.86 12.47
CA ARG A 69 19.53 11.04 13.91
C ARG A 69 18.55 12.18 14.23
N HIS A 70 18.66 13.30 13.50
CA HIS A 70 17.69 14.41 13.63
C HIS A 70 16.25 13.98 13.34
N LEU A 71 16.02 13.18 12.28
CA LEU A 71 14.70 12.63 12.00
C LEU A 71 14.17 11.80 13.17
N GLY A 72 15.01 11.00 13.83
CA GLY A 72 14.64 10.25 15.03
C GLY A 72 14.29 11.17 16.20
N ALA A 73 15.09 12.20 16.43
CA ALA A 73 14.85 13.19 17.49
C ALA A 73 13.55 13.98 17.29
N THR A 74 13.03 14.10 16.06
CA THR A 74 11.70 14.67 15.78
C THR A 74 10.54 13.69 16.04
N GLY A 75 10.79 12.51 16.61
CA GLY A 75 9.79 11.52 16.94
C GLY A 75 9.34 10.61 15.78
N LEU A 76 10.07 10.61 14.67
CA LEU A 76 9.76 9.70 13.56
C LEU A 76 10.14 8.25 13.92
N MET A 77 9.25 7.32 13.61
CA MET A 77 9.54 5.89 13.72
C MET A 77 10.61 5.44 12.70
N ASP A 78 11.37 4.41 13.04
CA ASP A 78 12.43 3.84 12.19
C ASP A 78 11.98 3.55 10.76
N SER A 79 10.80 2.97 10.58
CA SER A 79 10.23 2.71 9.25
C SER A 79 9.95 3.99 8.45
N SER A 80 9.56 5.06 9.14
CA SER A 80 9.36 6.37 8.52
C SER A 80 10.69 7.01 8.14
N ILE A 81 11.72 6.88 8.98
CA ILE A 81 13.07 7.36 8.70
C ILE A 81 13.63 6.65 7.46
N VAL A 82 13.55 5.31 7.41
CA VAL A 82 13.97 4.53 6.22
C VAL A 82 13.24 5.01 4.97
N THR A 83 11.93 5.25 5.07
CA THR A 83 11.14 5.77 3.95
C THR A 83 11.60 7.18 3.54
N MET A 84 11.86 8.07 4.50
CA MET A 84 12.37 9.42 4.23
C MET A 84 13.70 9.40 3.49
N MET A 85 14.57 8.48 3.85
CA MET A 85 15.90 8.37 3.24
C MET A 85 15.89 7.79 1.83
N HIS A 86 14.78 7.20 1.34
CA HIS A 86 14.72 6.72 -0.05
C HIS A 86 14.91 7.86 -1.07
N GLY A 87 14.27 9.00 -0.87
CA GLY A 87 14.45 10.17 -1.74
C GLY A 87 15.85 10.78 -1.63
N VAL A 88 16.37 10.92 -0.41
CA VAL A 88 17.70 11.48 -0.17
C VAL A 88 18.80 10.60 -0.77
N ARG A 89 18.72 9.29 -0.57
CA ARG A 89 19.67 8.33 -1.19
C ARG A 89 19.56 8.33 -2.71
N GLY A 90 18.34 8.35 -3.24
CA GLY A 90 18.12 8.45 -4.67
C GLY A 90 18.73 9.73 -5.26
N TYR A 91 18.56 10.84 -4.59
CA TYR A 91 19.09 12.13 -4.97
C TYR A 91 20.64 12.11 -5.08
N PHE A 92 21.35 11.67 -4.04
CA PHE A 92 22.81 11.59 -4.09
C PHE A 92 23.32 10.56 -5.09
N ARG A 93 22.65 9.40 -5.18
CA ARG A 93 23.02 8.37 -6.15
C ARG A 93 22.98 8.91 -7.58
N PHE A 94 21.92 9.62 -7.95
CA PHE A 94 21.79 10.15 -9.31
C PHE A 94 22.67 11.37 -9.53
N ALA A 95 22.88 12.22 -8.52
CA ALA A 95 23.85 13.30 -8.61
C ALA A 95 25.27 12.79 -8.87
N HIS A 96 25.64 11.65 -8.28
CA HIS A 96 26.91 10.98 -8.56
C HIS A 96 26.96 10.37 -9.98
N ILE A 97 25.91 9.68 -10.40
CA ILE A 97 25.81 9.10 -11.74
C ILE A 97 25.87 10.21 -12.82
N ASP A 98 25.25 11.34 -12.58
CA ASP A 98 25.23 12.50 -13.46
C ASP A 98 26.52 13.34 -13.41
N GLY A 99 27.52 12.91 -12.60
CA GLY A 99 28.83 13.58 -12.48
C GLY A 99 28.83 14.89 -11.71
N LEU A 100 27.75 15.23 -10.99
CA LEU A 100 27.63 16.46 -10.21
C LEU A 100 28.41 16.41 -8.89
N ILE A 101 28.67 15.20 -8.36
CA ILE A 101 29.49 14.94 -7.19
C ILE A 101 30.42 13.75 -7.44
N ALA A 102 31.61 13.78 -6.85
CA ALA A 102 32.63 12.74 -7.04
C ALA A 102 32.24 11.40 -6.38
N ALA A 103 31.49 11.43 -5.28
CA ALA A 103 31.08 10.22 -4.55
C ALA A 103 29.68 10.41 -3.94
N ASP A 104 28.94 9.31 -3.77
CA ASP A 104 27.64 9.31 -3.09
C ASP A 104 27.83 9.23 -1.56
N PRO A 105 27.56 10.30 -0.79
CA PRO A 105 27.76 10.31 0.66
C PRO A 105 26.69 9.47 1.41
N ALA A 106 25.60 9.10 0.76
CA ALA A 106 24.50 8.38 1.39
C ALA A 106 24.57 6.86 1.23
N VAL A 107 25.47 6.35 0.38
CA VAL A 107 25.54 4.90 0.05
C VAL A 107 25.81 4.03 1.29
N TYR A 108 26.74 4.46 2.15
CA TYR A 108 27.14 3.74 3.38
C TYR A 108 26.53 4.34 4.65
N ALA A 109 25.65 5.34 4.55
CA ALA A 109 24.99 5.90 5.72
C ALA A 109 24.11 4.84 6.39
N ARG A 110 24.28 4.66 7.71
CA ARG A 110 23.59 3.62 8.48
C ARG A 110 22.14 4.00 8.74
N LEU A 111 21.21 3.24 8.17
CA LEU A 111 19.78 3.36 8.47
C LEU A 111 19.40 2.59 9.73
N PRO A 112 18.37 3.03 10.47
CA PRO A 112 17.84 2.25 11.58
C PRO A 112 17.32 0.90 11.08
N LYS A 113 17.46 -0.13 11.92
CA LYS A 113 16.90 -1.45 11.65
C LYS A 113 15.41 -1.42 11.94
N VAL A 114 14.61 -1.64 10.92
CA VAL A 114 13.16 -1.76 11.07
C VAL A 114 12.83 -3.16 11.55
N HIS A 115 12.54 -3.30 12.82
CA HIS A 115 11.92 -4.52 13.33
C HIS A 115 10.45 -4.51 12.94
N ARG A 116 10.06 -5.43 12.06
CA ARG A 116 8.65 -5.64 11.73
C ARG A 116 8.00 -6.34 12.90
N ASP A 117 7.24 -5.56 13.66
CA ASP A 117 6.37 -6.12 14.68
C ASP A 117 5.15 -6.73 13.96
N GLU A 118 5.17 -8.04 13.79
CA GLU A 118 4.10 -8.80 13.14
C GLU A 118 2.78 -8.67 13.90
N SER A 119 2.85 -8.35 15.21
CA SER A 119 1.67 -8.15 16.06
C SER A 119 0.90 -6.86 15.72
N ARG A 120 1.58 -5.85 15.15
CA ARG A 120 0.95 -4.53 14.85
C ARG A 120 -0.02 -4.56 13.66
N THR A 121 0.09 -5.53 12.77
CA THR A 121 -0.82 -5.66 11.63
C THR A 121 -1.71 -6.88 11.82
N GLN A 122 -2.36 -6.99 12.97
CA GLN A 122 -3.36 -8.03 13.16
C GLN A 122 -4.53 -7.76 12.22
N GLY A 123 -4.68 -8.62 11.22
CA GLY A 123 -5.89 -8.72 10.42
C GLY A 123 -7.07 -9.15 11.30
N LEU A 124 -8.23 -9.25 10.71
CA LEU A 124 -9.39 -9.87 11.33
C LEU A 124 -9.21 -11.39 11.31
N ASP A 125 -9.48 -12.04 12.42
CA ASP A 125 -9.68 -13.50 12.42
C ASP A 125 -10.97 -13.87 11.66
N ARG A 126 -11.25 -15.15 11.54
CA ARG A 126 -12.42 -15.66 10.82
C ARG A 126 -13.74 -15.09 11.35
N LEU A 127 -13.93 -15.09 12.66
CA LEU A 127 -15.20 -14.66 13.27
C LEU A 127 -15.38 -13.15 13.18
N GLU A 128 -14.30 -12.41 13.39
CA GLU A 128 -14.29 -10.95 13.22
C GLU A 128 -14.55 -10.55 11.76
N LEU A 129 -13.96 -11.27 10.79
CA LEU A 129 -14.21 -11.01 9.36
C LEU A 129 -15.67 -11.27 8.99
N ILE A 130 -16.25 -12.39 9.45
CA ILE A 130 -17.67 -12.69 9.26
C ILE A 130 -18.52 -11.56 9.84
N ARG A 131 -18.29 -11.17 11.08
CA ARG A 131 -19.05 -10.08 11.73
C ARG A 131 -18.89 -8.76 11.00
N PHE A 132 -17.69 -8.41 10.55
CA PHE A 132 -17.42 -7.22 9.76
C PHE A 132 -18.23 -7.19 8.45
N LEU A 133 -18.26 -8.31 7.71
CA LEU A 133 -19.00 -8.46 6.46
C LEU A 133 -20.51 -8.38 6.66
N GLN A 134 -21.04 -9.03 7.71
CA GLN A 134 -22.46 -8.98 8.06
C GLN A 134 -22.90 -7.58 8.43
N VAL A 135 -22.20 -6.92 9.35
CA VAL A 135 -22.51 -5.55 9.78
C VAL A 135 -22.38 -4.56 8.63
N ALA A 136 -21.42 -4.74 7.73
CA ALA A 136 -21.28 -3.86 6.57
C ALA A 136 -22.54 -3.83 5.70
N GLN A 137 -23.20 -4.99 5.54
CA GLN A 137 -24.44 -5.10 4.74
C GLN A 137 -25.63 -4.41 5.41
N THR A 138 -25.67 -4.33 6.74
CA THR A 138 -26.75 -3.63 7.46
C THR A 138 -26.61 -2.12 7.43
N LEU A 139 -25.40 -1.58 7.23
CA LEU A 139 -25.18 -0.14 7.18
C LEU A 139 -25.71 0.50 5.89
N THR A 140 -25.19 0.11 4.75
CA THR A 140 -25.66 0.50 3.41
C THR A 140 -25.14 -0.49 2.36
N VAL A 141 -25.78 -0.56 1.20
CA VAL A 141 -25.32 -1.37 0.07
C VAL A 141 -23.89 -1.03 -0.36
N HIS A 142 -23.48 0.24 -0.22
CA HIS A 142 -22.11 0.68 -0.53
C HIS A 142 -21.08 0.17 0.48
N HIS A 143 -21.43 0.12 1.79
CA HIS A 143 -20.56 -0.48 2.81
C HIS A 143 -20.43 -1.97 2.61
N GLY A 144 -21.53 -2.68 2.29
CA GLY A 144 -21.51 -4.11 1.97
C GLY A 144 -20.58 -4.43 0.79
N ALA A 145 -20.81 -3.79 -0.37
CA ALA A 145 -19.96 -3.99 -1.54
C ALA A 145 -18.48 -3.72 -1.25
N LEU A 146 -18.16 -2.61 -0.57
CA LEU A 146 -16.79 -2.29 -0.19
C LEU A 146 -16.15 -3.36 0.70
N ALA A 147 -16.87 -3.81 1.73
CA ALA A 147 -16.38 -4.81 2.68
C ALA A 147 -16.03 -6.13 1.98
N PHE A 148 -16.88 -6.61 1.07
CA PHE A 148 -16.65 -7.84 0.32
C PHE A 148 -15.47 -7.71 -0.66
N LEU A 149 -15.37 -6.59 -1.38
CA LEU A 149 -14.23 -6.34 -2.28
C LEU A 149 -12.89 -6.31 -1.53
N LEU A 150 -12.87 -5.76 -0.31
CA LEU A 150 -11.65 -5.70 0.50
C LEU A 150 -11.37 -7.01 1.24
N GLY A 151 -12.39 -7.60 1.88
CA GLY A 151 -12.26 -8.72 2.81
C GLY A 151 -12.33 -10.11 2.15
N ILE A 152 -12.91 -10.23 0.96
CA ILE A 152 -12.98 -11.49 0.20
C ILE A 152 -12.08 -11.43 -1.02
N ASN A 153 -12.24 -10.42 -1.88
CA ASN A 153 -11.41 -10.28 -3.08
C ASN A 153 -10.04 -9.64 -2.83
N ALA A 154 -9.70 -9.32 -1.60
CA ALA A 154 -8.42 -8.74 -1.20
C ALA A 154 -8.00 -7.51 -2.04
N LEU A 155 -8.95 -6.67 -2.50
CA LEU A 155 -8.64 -5.48 -3.29
C LEU A 155 -7.87 -4.44 -2.45
N ARG A 156 -6.99 -3.67 -3.11
CA ARG A 156 -6.42 -2.48 -2.48
C ARG A 156 -7.47 -1.37 -2.40
N ALA A 157 -7.34 -0.46 -1.43
CA ALA A 157 -8.28 0.65 -1.24
C ALA A 157 -8.54 1.46 -2.52
N SER A 158 -7.49 1.70 -3.32
CA SER A 158 -7.63 2.43 -4.59
C SER A 158 -8.29 1.61 -5.69
N GLU A 159 -8.10 0.29 -5.70
CA GLU A 159 -8.76 -0.62 -6.63
C GLU A 159 -10.25 -0.69 -6.29
N ALA A 160 -10.60 -0.93 -5.02
CA ALA A 160 -12.00 -0.99 -4.58
C ALA A 160 -12.76 0.33 -4.82
N ALA A 161 -12.09 1.48 -4.61
CA ALA A 161 -12.69 2.79 -4.89
C ALA A 161 -12.92 3.05 -6.39
N ALA A 162 -12.10 2.45 -7.25
CA ALA A 162 -12.16 2.65 -8.70
C ALA A 162 -13.11 1.71 -9.43
N VAL A 163 -13.65 0.67 -8.78
CA VAL A 163 -14.55 -0.30 -9.41
C VAL A 163 -15.77 0.40 -10.00
N ARG A 164 -16.05 0.06 -11.25
CA ARG A 164 -17.23 0.53 -12.00
C ARG A 164 -18.21 -0.62 -12.25
N VAL A 165 -19.44 -0.29 -12.57
CA VAL A 165 -20.46 -1.28 -12.89
C VAL A 165 -20.07 -2.13 -14.10
N GLU A 166 -19.45 -1.52 -15.10
CA GLU A 166 -19.00 -2.18 -16.32
C GLU A 166 -17.84 -3.16 -16.11
N ASP A 167 -17.07 -3.00 -15.04
CA ASP A 167 -15.87 -3.81 -14.78
C ASP A 167 -16.17 -5.28 -14.45
N TYR A 168 -17.43 -5.62 -14.11
CA TYR A 168 -17.82 -6.99 -13.75
C TYR A 168 -19.00 -7.53 -14.56
N SER A 169 -19.21 -7.02 -15.77
CA SER A 169 -20.24 -7.50 -16.70
C SER A 169 -19.91 -8.85 -17.33
N ASP A 170 -18.63 -9.20 -17.41
CA ASP A 170 -18.14 -10.33 -18.19
C ASP A 170 -18.24 -11.67 -17.45
N THR A 171 -18.33 -12.74 -18.24
CA THR A 171 -18.23 -14.13 -17.78
C THR A 171 -17.08 -14.82 -18.49
N LEU A 172 -16.19 -15.42 -17.74
CA LEU A 172 -15.04 -16.14 -18.25
C LEU A 172 -15.02 -17.57 -17.68
N ARG A 173 -14.99 -18.58 -18.56
CA ARG A 173 -15.04 -20.01 -18.16
C ARG A 173 -16.17 -20.36 -17.18
N GLY A 174 -17.31 -19.74 -17.34
CA GLY A 174 -18.47 -19.95 -16.48
C GLY A 174 -18.50 -19.15 -15.18
N TYR A 175 -17.46 -18.39 -14.89
CA TYR A 175 -17.39 -17.51 -13.70
C TYR A 175 -17.67 -16.06 -14.09
N ARG A 176 -18.51 -15.38 -13.33
CA ARG A 176 -18.54 -13.91 -13.37
C ARG A 176 -17.20 -13.40 -12.91
N VAL A 177 -16.64 -12.44 -13.60
CA VAL A 177 -15.32 -11.89 -13.31
C VAL A 177 -15.36 -10.38 -13.13
N ILE A 178 -14.40 -9.87 -12.40
CA ILE A 178 -14.13 -8.44 -12.30
C ILE A 178 -12.77 -8.12 -12.92
N HIS A 179 -12.74 -7.13 -13.79
CA HIS A 179 -11.53 -6.59 -14.39
C HIS A 179 -11.02 -5.41 -13.55
N LEU A 180 -9.74 -5.40 -13.27
CA LEU A 180 -9.11 -4.42 -12.39
C LEU A 180 -7.83 -3.88 -13.01
N VAL A 181 -7.52 -2.64 -12.72
CA VAL A 181 -6.21 -2.06 -13.00
C VAL A 181 -5.42 -1.95 -11.70
N GLY A 182 -4.38 -2.76 -11.57
CA GLY A 182 -3.54 -2.84 -10.39
C GLY A 182 -2.41 -1.79 -10.36
N LYS A 183 -1.53 -1.89 -9.36
CA LYS A 183 -0.34 -1.04 -9.24
C LYS A 183 0.54 -1.16 -10.49
N GLY A 184 0.96 -0.03 -11.04
CA GLY A 184 1.78 0.02 -12.26
C GLY A 184 0.97 -0.22 -13.53
N ASN A 185 -0.30 0.09 -13.53
CA ASN A 185 -1.24 -0.05 -14.66
C ASN A 185 -1.35 -1.51 -15.19
N LYS A 186 -1.12 -2.50 -14.32
CA LYS A 186 -1.19 -3.91 -14.70
C LYS A 186 -2.64 -4.38 -14.66
N PRO A 187 -3.20 -4.92 -15.76
CA PRO A 187 -4.54 -5.49 -15.73
C PRO A 187 -4.56 -6.77 -14.89
N ALA A 188 -5.70 -7.02 -14.26
CA ALA A 188 -5.95 -8.24 -13.51
C ALA A 188 -7.43 -8.62 -13.64
N THR A 189 -7.71 -9.91 -13.74
CA THR A 189 -9.07 -10.45 -13.75
C THR A 189 -9.24 -11.39 -12.57
N MET A 190 -10.34 -11.26 -11.85
CA MET A 190 -10.64 -12.09 -10.69
C MET A 190 -12.06 -12.66 -10.77
N PRO A 191 -12.29 -13.92 -10.37
CA PRO A 191 -13.63 -14.46 -10.25
C PRO A 191 -14.41 -13.80 -9.11
N LEU A 192 -15.69 -13.67 -9.29
CA LEU A 192 -16.67 -13.24 -8.28
C LEU A 192 -17.47 -14.43 -7.81
N THR A 193 -17.40 -14.73 -6.54
CA THR A 193 -18.25 -15.75 -5.93
C THR A 193 -19.68 -15.23 -5.77
N VAL A 194 -20.65 -16.14 -5.66
CA VAL A 194 -22.08 -15.75 -5.55
C VAL A 194 -22.35 -14.76 -4.40
N PRO A 195 -21.79 -14.92 -3.19
CA PRO A 195 -21.98 -13.94 -2.13
C PRO A 195 -21.44 -12.54 -2.48
N VAL A 196 -20.28 -12.47 -3.14
CA VAL A 196 -19.72 -11.20 -3.60
C VAL A 196 -20.62 -10.58 -4.66
N LEU A 197 -21.00 -11.36 -5.67
CA LEU A 197 -21.85 -10.87 -6.75
C LEU A 197 -23.18 -10.29 -6.23
N ARG A 198 -23.82 -10.95 -5.27
CA ARG A 198 -25.07 -10.46 -4.65
C ARG A 198 -24.92 -9.06 -4.04
N VAL A 199 -23.85 -8.81 -3.29
CA VAL A 199 -23.64 -7.48 -2.68
C VAL A 199 -23.25 -6.42 -3.71
N LEU A 200 -22.56 -6.80 -4.79
CA LEU A 200 -22.25 -5.87 -5.88
C LEU A 200 -23.51 -5.51 -6.66
N GLU A 201 -24.37 -6.48 -6.97
CA GLU A 201 -25.66 -6.26 -7.64
C GLU A 201 -26.60 -5.40 -6.79
N ALA A 202 -26.70 -5.67 -5.49
CA ALA A 202 -27.45 -4.81 -4.57
C ALA A 202 -26.92 -3.38 -4.53
N CYS A 203 -25.58 -3.22 -4.61
CA CYS A 203 -24.96 -1.90 -4.66
C CYS A 203 -25.17 -1.20 -6.01
N ARG A 204 -25.16 -1.97 -7.10
CA ARG A 204 -25.43 -1.46 -8.44
C ARG A 204 -26.85 -0.92 -8.56
N GLY A 205 -27.83 -1.67 -8.07
CA GLY A 205 -29.25 -1.40 -8.32
C GLY A 205 -29.53 -1.44 -9.82
N GLU A 206 -30.30 -0.50 -10.31
CA GLU A 206 -30.70 -0.40 -11.74
C GLU A 206 -29.58 0.26 -12.62
N ARG A 207 -28.48 0.66 -12.05
CA ARG A 207 -27.42 1.34 -12.81
C ARG A 207 -26.75 0.38 -13.79
N THR A 208 -26.55 0.85 -15.01
CA THR A 208 -25.87 0.11 -16.08
C THR A 208 -24.40 0.52 -16.24
N SER A 209 -24.01 1.66 -15.68
CA SER A 209 -22.64 2.18 -15.81
C SER A 209 -22.24 3.09 -14.64
N GLY A 210 -20.95 3.43 -14.61
CA GLY A 210 -20.39 4.39 -13.68
C GLY A 210 -19.81 3.78 -12.39
N PRO A 211 -19.35 4.62 -11.44
CA PRO A 211 -18.75 4.15 -10.20
C PRO A 211 -19.69 3.26 -9.40
N LEU A 212 -19.23 2.05 -9.03
CA LEU A 212 -20.02 1.11 -8.25
C LEU A 212 -20.28 1.65 -6.85
N ILE A 213 -19.22 1.99 -6.14
CA ILE A 213 -19.31 2.48 -4.76
C ILE A 213 -19.41 4.00 -4.77
N ARG A 214 -20.41 4.53 -4.09
CA ARG A 214 -20.68 5.96 -3.96
C ARG A 214 -20.77 6.36 -2.50
N ARG A 215 -20.52 7.62 -2.22
CA ARG A 215 -20.77 8.20 -0.89
C ARG A 215 -22.27 8.15 -0.58
N PRO A 216 -22.70 7.54 0.53
CA PRO A 216 -24.12 7.31 0.78
C PRO A 216 -24.99 8.58 0.75
N LEU A 217 -24.48 9.71 1.22
CA LEU A 217 -25.24 10.96 1.28
C LEU A 217 -25.18 11.80 0.00
N SER A 218 -24.02 11.87 -0.65
CA SER A 218 -23.83 12.77 -1.80
C SER A 218 -23.93 12.10 -3.16
N GLY A 219 -23.99 10.77 -3.20
CA GLY A 219 -23.97 9.99 -4.45
C GLY A 219 -22.67 10.09 -5.26
N LYS A 220 -21.69 10.91 -4.82
CA LYS A 220 -20.41 11.09 -5.52
C LYS A 220 -19.54 9.84 -5.42
N PRO A 221 -18.66 9.58 -6.39
CA PRO A 221 -17.68 8.50 -6.29
C PRO A 221 -16.88 8.57 -5.00
N VAL A 222 -16.56 7.43 -4.41
CA VAL A 222 -15.66 7.36 -3.26
C VAL A 222 -14.22 7.52 -3.70
N ASP A 223 -13.43 8.18 -2.87
CA ASP A 223 -11.98 8.22 -3.00
C ASP A 223 -11.30 7.28 -1.97
N ARG A 224 -9.97 7.22 -1.99
CA ARG A 224 -9.21 6.40 -1.03
C ARG A 224 -9.48 6.80 0.43
N ARG A 225 -9.69 8.09 0.73
CA ARG A 225 -9.96 8.57 2.10
C ARG A 225 -11.34 8.13 2.55
N ASP A 226 -12.31 8.15 1.65
CA ASP A 226 -13.66 7.65 1.93
C ASP A 226 -13.64 6.15 2.26
N VAL A 227 -12.85 5.35 1.51
CA VAL A 227 -12.66 3.92 1.82
C VAL A 227 -12.16 3.72 3.24
N TYR A 228 -11.18 4.51 3.70
CA TYR A 228 -10.69 4.44 5.08
C TYR A 228 -11.79 4.80 6.09
N ARG A 229 -12.58 5.86 5.83
CA ARG A 229 -13.69 6.28 6.70
C ARG A 229 -14.78 5.22 6.77
N MET A 230 -15.13 4.62 5.64
CA MET A 230 -16.14 3.56 5.58
C MET A 230 -15.69 2.32 6.35
N VAL A 231 -14.44 1.88 6.18
CA VAL A 231 -13.86 0.76 6.94
C VAL A 231 -13.90 1.05 8.44
N ALA A 232 -13.48 2.24 8.87
CA ALA A 232 -13.52 2.63 10.29
C ALA A 232 -14.96 2.64 10.84
N ARG A 233 -15.94 3.09 10.04
CA ARG A 233 -17.36 3.09 10.42
C ARG A 233 -17.90 1.66 10.60
N ILE A 234 -17.58 0.75 9.66
CA ILE A 234 -17.99 -0.66 9.79
C ILE A 234 -17.33 -1.29 11.02
N ALA A 235 -16.03 -1.08 11.24
CA ALA A 235 -15.30 -1.61 12.38
C ALA A 235 -15.92 -1.19 13.71
N LYS A 236 -16.27 0.10 13.85
CA LYS A 236 -16.97 0.63 15.02
C LYS A 236 -18.34 -0.02 15.22
N ALA A 237 -19.13 -0.13 14.16
CA ALA A 237 -20.45 -0.78 14.22
C ALA A 237 -20.36 -2.28 14.52
N ALA A 238 -19.31 -2.96 14.04
CA ALA A 238 -19.04 -4.36 14.32
C ALA A 238 -18.39 -4.60 15.70
N ALA A 239 -18.24 -3.57 16.54
CA ALA A 239 -17.60 -3.64 17.85
C ALA A 239 -16.20 -4.30 17.81
N ILE A 240 -15.39 -3.94 16.82
CA ILE A 240 -14.00 -4.39 16.72
C ILE A 240 -13.12 -3.36 17.45
N PRO A 241 -12.46 -3.73 18.58
CA PRO A 241 -11.88 -2.78 19.53
C PRO A 241 -10.53 -2.18 19.08
N ARG A 242 -10.11 -2.41 17.83
CA ARG A 242 -8.84 -1.90 17.30
C ARG A 242 -9.00 -1.12 16.01
N HIS A 243 -8.00 -0.32 15.70
CA HIS A 243 -7.98 0.44 14.46
C HIS A 243 -7.85 -0.49 13.25
N LEU A 244 -8.82 -0.44 12.35
CA LEU A 244 -8.79 -1.15 11.07
C LEU A 244 -8.58 -0.18 9.92
N SER A 245 -7.78 -0.64 8.98
CA SER A 245 -7.54 0.01 7.70
C SER A 245 -7.97 -0.91 6.55
N PRO A 246 -8.14 -0.41 5.33
CA PRO A 246 -8.34 -1.27 4.16
C PRO A 246 -7.21 -2.29 3.97
N HIS A 247 -6.00 -1.96 4.42
CA HIS A 247 -4.87 -2.90 4.38
C HIS A 247 -5.04 -4.04 5.39
N SER A 248 -5.60 -3.76 6.57
CA SER A 248 -5.92 -4.79 7.57
C SER A 248 -6.95 -5.80 7.04
N LEU A 249 -7.94 -5.35 6.25
CA LEU A 249 -8.91 -6.24 5.61
C LEU A 249 -8.28 -7.11 4.52
N ARG A 250 -7.43 -6.53 3.71
CA ARG A 250 -6.66 -7.29 2.71
C ARG A 250 -5.73 -8.30 3.40
N HIS A 251 -5.11 -7.93 4.51
CA HIS A 251 -4.34 -8.83 5.36
C HIS A 251 -5.24 -9.97 5.84
N ALA A 252 -6.40 -9.66 6.41
CA ALA A 252 -7.38 -10.65 6.85
C ALA A 252 -7.78 -11.62 5.73
N ALA A 253 -8.09 -11.10 4.53
CA ALA A 253 -8.45 -11.94 3.38
C ALA A 253 -7.36 -12.97 3.04
N ILE A 254 -6.09 -12.54 3.02
CA ILE A 254 -4.96 -13.42 2.67
C ILE A 254 -4.70 -14.43 3.80
N THR A 255 -4.68 -13.98 5.05
CA THR A 255 -4.44 -14.86 6.21
C THR A 255 -5.55 -15.89 6.34
N ASN A 256 -6.83 -15.47 6.27
CA ASN A 256 -7.96 -16.42 6.35
C ASN A 256 -8.00 -17.37 5.14
N ALA A 257 -7.55 -16.96 3.94
CA ALA A 257 -7.42 -17.87 2.81
C ALA A 257 -6.37 -18.95 3.09
N LEU A 258 -5.20 -18.58 3.62
CA LEU A 258 -4.16 -19.54 4.03
C LEU A 258 -4.66 -20.44 5.16
N ASP A 259 -5.38 -19.90 6.15
CA ASP A 259 -5.99 -20.68 7.24
C ASP A 259 -7.09 -21.63 6.76
N ALA A 260 -7.78 -21.30 5.67
CA ALA A 260 -8.72 -22.17 4.99
C ALA A 260 -8.05 -23.27 4.13
N GLY A 261 -6.71 -23.34 4.09
CA GLY A 261 -5.96 -24.33 3.33
C GLY A 261 -5.63 -23.95 1.89
N VAL A 262 -5.87 -22.70 1.48
CA VAL A 262 -5.48 -22.24 0.16
C VAL A 262 -3.94 -22.28 0.04
N PRO A 263 -3.38 -22.90 -1.02
CA PRO A 263 -1.93 -22.95 -1.22
C PRO A 263 -1.31 -21.56 -1.29
N LEU A 264 -0.08 -21.40 -0.79
CA LEU A 264 0.62 -20.11 -0.75
C LEU A 264 0.66 -19.41 -2.12
N ARG A 265 0.86 -20.21 -3.19
CA ARG A 265 0.87 -19.69 -4.57
C ARG A 265 -0.48 -19.10 -4.98
N ASP A 266 -1.56 -19.75 -4.63
CA ASP A 266 -2.93 -19.28 -4.95
C ASP A 266 -3.31 -18.07 -4.09
N ALA A 267 -2.87 -18.03 -2.83
CA ALA A 267 -2.98 -16.85 -1.98
C ALA A 267 -2.15 -15.66 -2.54
N GLN A 268 -0.98 -15.91 -3.14
CA GLN A 268 -0.21 -14.90 -3.86
C GLN A 268 -0.97 -14.35 -5.07
N ILE A 269 -1.63 -15.23 -5.84
CA ILE A 269 -2.45 -14.86 -6.99
C ILE A 269 -3.66 -14.05 -6.53
N LEU A 270 -4.39 -14.48 -5.49
CA LEU A 270 -5.49 -13.74 -4.88
C LEU A 270 -5.04 -12.33 -4.48
N ALA A 271 -3.92 -12.24 -3.81
CA ALA A 271 -3.34 -10.98 -3.39
C ALA A 271 -2.75 -10.15 -4.53
N ARG A 272 -2.48 -10.74 -5.68
CA ARG A 272 -1.76 -10.08 -6.79
C ARG A 272 -0.44 -9.47 -6.32
N HIS A 273 0.35 -10.27 -5.55
CA HIS A 273 1.68 -9.88 -5.13
C HIS A 273 2.70 -10.26 -6.22
N ALA A 274 3.45 -9.26 -6.68
CA ALA A 274 4.52 -9.50 -7.67
C ALA A 274 5.69 -10.29 -7.08
N ASP A 275 6.01 -10.06 -5.79
CA ASP A 275 7.04 -10.76 -5.04
C ASP A 275 6.39 -11.79 -4.10
N PRO A 276 6.69 -13.10 -4.26
CA PRO A 276 6.18 -14.17 -3.39
C PRO A 276 6.47 -13.93 -1.90
N ARG A 277 7.64 -13.38 -1.58
CA ARG A 277 8.04 -13.05 -0.20
C ARG A 277 7.03 -12.17 0.52
N THR A 278 6.31 -11.33 -0.24
CA THR A 278 5.22 -10.52 0.35
C THR A 278 4.09 -11.41 0.90
N THR A 279 3.80 -12.55 0.27
CA THR A 279 2.75 -13.48 0.73
C THR A 279 3.27 -14.39 1.84
N GLU A 280 4.54 -14.77 1.82
CA GLU A 280 5.17 -15.58 2.87
C GLU A 280 5.05 -14.94 4.27
N HIS A 281 5.03 -13.61 4.35
CA HIS A 281 4.83 -12.89 5.61
C HIS A 281 3.44 -13.10 6.23
N TYR A 282 2.47 -13.56 5.45
CA TYR A 282 1.12 -13.89 5.91
C TYR A 282 1.00 -15.34 6.33
N ASP A 283 1.96 -16.19 5.98
CA ASP A 283 1.95 -17.60 6.33
C ASP A 283 2.38 -17.78 7.79
N ARG A 284 1.40 -17.76 8.68
CA ARG A 284 1.58 -18.04 10.11
C ARG A 284 1.75 -19.54 10.40
N ALA A 285 1.65 -20.39 9.35
CA ALA A 285 1.69 -21.84 9.50
C ALA A 285 3.06 -22.38 9.90
N ARG A 286 4.14 -21.59 9.83
CA ARG A 286 5.49 -22.03 10.25
C ARG A 286 5.59 -22.53 11.70
N GLY A 287 4.59 -22.23 12.54
CA GLY A 287 4.47 -22.73 13.92
C GLY A 287 3.17 -23.48 14.19
N ASN A 288 2.31 -23.66 13.20
CA ASN A 288 1.03 -24.32 13.37
C ASN A 288 1.17 -25.84 13.11
N LEU A 289 1.18 -26.62 14.18
CA LEU A 289 1.32 -28.08 14.11
C LEU A 289 0.11 -28.73 13.44
N ASP A 290 -1.09 -28.17 13.54
CA ASP A 290 -2.32 -28.70 12.92
C ASP A 290 -2.29 -28.63 11.39
N ARG A 291 -1.46 -27.74 10.83
CA ARG A 291 -1.29 -27.54 9.38
C ARG A 291 0.08 -28.01 8.88
N HIS A 292 0.80 -28.78 9.69
CA HIS A 292 2.11 -29.25 9.31
C HIS A 292 2.01 -30.23 8.12
N GLY A 293 2.87 -30.06 7.13
CA GLY A 293 2.86 -30.86 5.90
C GLY A 293 2.98 -32.39 6.14
N VAL A 294 3.43 -32.79 7.33
CA VAL A 294 3.50 -34.20 7.71
C VAL A 294 2.12 -34.87 7.66
N HIS A 295 1.03 -34.18 8.02
CA HIS A 295 -0.32 -34.76 7.99
C HIS A 295 -0.76 -35.08 6.56
N PHE A 296 -0.52 -34.18 5.62
CA PHE A 296 -0.82 -34.40 4.20
C PHE A 296 0.05 -35.51 3.60
N LEU A 297 1.35 -35.55 3.95
CA LEU A 297 2.23 -36.59 3.49
C LEU A 297 1.83 -37.94 4.04
N THR A 298 1.47 -38.01 5.33
CA THR A 298 1.01 -39.25 5.96
C THR A 298 -0.26 -39.76 5.31
N ALA A 299 -1.27 -38.89 5.09
CA ALA A 299 -2.50 -39.28 4.41
C ALA A 299 -2.22 -39.79 2.99
N TYR A 300 -1.39 -39.09 2.22
CA TYR A 300 -1.01 -39.47 0.86
C TYR A 300 -0.30 -40.84 0.82
N VAL A 301 0.65 -41.06 1.71
CA VAL A 301 1.41 -42.35 1.79
C VAL A 301 0.53 -43.47 2.30
N ALA A 302 -0.39 -43.21 3.22
CA ALA A 302 -1.34 -44.23 3.73
C ALA A 302 -2.48 -44.55 2.76
N GLY A 303 -2.63 -43.77 1.66
CA GLY A 303 -3.69 -43.99 0.67
C GLY A 303 -5.10 -43.61 1.17
N VAL A 304 -5.18 -42.66 2.12
CA VAL A 304 -6.41 -42.19 2.74
C VAL A 304 -6.73 -40.77 2.30
#